data_20defc6cbfd970a495367115c94404f6
#
_entry.id   20defc6cbfd970a495367115c94404f6
#
_cell.length_a   1.000
_cell.length_b   1.000
_cell.length_c   1.000
_cell.angle_alpha   90.00
_cell.angle_beta   90.00
_cell.angle_gamma   90.00
#
_symmetry.space_group_name_H-M   'P 1'
#
loop_
_entity.id
_entity.type
_entity.pdbx_description
1 polymer ?
#
loop_
_entity_poly.entity_id
_entity_poly.type
_entity_poly.pdbx_seq_one_letter_code
_entity_poly.pdbx_strand_id
1 'polypeptide(L)'
;QVLDYKNKSKVSKLILTASGGPFLNKNINDLNHITPEQAIKHPNWSMGKKISVDSATMMNKGLELIEAHFLFEMPHEKIEIIVHPESIIHSCVEYEDGSILSQMGMPDMRTPISFALAYPERISTSVKKLKLSEVKKLTFYEPDFKKFPCLELAYNSLKIKKSAPTILNAANEVAVD
;
A
#
# COMPACT_ATOMS: atom_id res chain seq x y z
N GLN A 1 -2.59 8.17 -10.50
CA GLN A 1 -3.75 8.07 -11.39
C GLN A 1 -4.93 8.96 -10.96
N VAL A 2 -5.09 9.24 -9.68
CA VAL A 2 -6.20 10.06 -9.12
C VAL A 2 -5.74 11.36 -8.48
N LEU A 3 -4.44 11.56 -8.31
CA LEU A 3 -3.89 12.83 -7.86
C LEU A 3 -3.95 13.84 -9.00
N ASP A 4 -4.70 14.92 -8.79
CA ASP A 4 -4.68 16.08 -9.70
C ASP A 4 -3.54 17.02 -9.29
N TYR A 5 -2.49 17.05 -10.10
CA TYR A 5 -1.34 17.91 -9.84
C TYR A 5 -1.65 19.40 -9.90
N LYS A 6 -2.67 19.81 -10.65
CA LYS A 6 -3.10 21.22 -10.68
C LYS A 6 -3.74 21.67 -9.36
N ASN A 7 -4.36 20.72 -8.66
CA ASN A 7 -5.01 20.92 -7.37
C ASN A 7 -4.24 20.26 -6.20
N LYS A 8 -2.95 19.98 -6.36
CA LYS A 8 -2.12 19.33 -5.32
C LYS A 8 -2.17 20.08 -3.97
N SER A 9 -2.22 21.41 -4.00
CA SER A 9 -2.33 22.23 -2.78
C SER A 9 -3.64 22.06 -2.03
N LYS A 10 -4.67 21.48 -2.68
CA LYS A 10 -5.99 21.21 -2.12
C LYS A 10 -6.16 19.75 -1.64
N VAL A 11 -5.08 18.99 -1.65
CA VAL A 11 -5.08 17.63 -1.14
C VAL A 11 -4.97 17.66 0.39
N SER A 12 -5.97 17.09 1.06
CA SER A 12 -5.98 16.87 2.50
C SER A 12 -5.12 15.69 2.87
N LYS A 13 -5.32 14.55 2.18
CA LYS A 13 -4.58 13.31 2.42
C LYS A 13 -4.36 12.49 1.16
N LEU A 14 -3.24 11.75 1.14
CA LEU A 14 -3.07 10.57 0.30
C LEU A 14 -3.38 9.33 1.13
N ILE A 15 -4.19 8.42 0.58
CA ILE A 15 -4.59 7.20 1.29
C ILE A 15 -4.07 6.00 0.51
N LEU A 16 -3.16 5.24 1.13
CA LEU A 16 -2.58 4.02 0.62
C LEU A 16 -3.39 2.83 1.15
N THR A 17 -3.89 1.99 0.26
CA THR A 17 -4.61 0.78 0.67
C THR A 17 -3.64 -0.40 0.78
N ALA A 18 -3.82 -1.24 1.79
CA ALA A 18 -3.09 -2.46 2.02
C ALA A 18 -4.04 -3.66 2.07
N SER A 19 -3.64 -4.82 1.52
CA SER A 19 -4.43 -6.05 1.67
C SER A 19 -4.47 -6.57 3.10
N GLY A 20 -3.49 -6.16 3.93
CA GLY A 20 -3.27 -6.67 5.28
C GLY A 20 -2.44 -7.97 5.32
N GLY A 21 -2.11 -8.53 4.16
CA GLY A 21 -1.27 -9.72 4.04
C GLY A 21 -1.91 -11.00 4.62
N PRO A 22 -1.14 -12.11 4.67
CA PRO A 22 -1.65 -13.42 5.12
C PRO A 22 -1.99 -13.46 6.61
N PHE A 23 -1.52 -12.51 7.40
CA PHE A 23 -1.69 -12.51 8.86
C PHE A 23 -2.75 -11.54 9.38
N LEU A 24 -3.50 -10.88 8.48
CA LEU A 24 -4.53 -9.91 8.87
C LEU A 24 -5.48 -10.45 9.94
N ASN A 25 -5.97 -11.67 9.77
CA ASN A 25 -6.97 -12.29 10.65
C ASN A 25 -6.36 -13.18 11.75
N LYS A 26 -5.02 -13.27 11.88
CA LYS A 26 -4.38 -14.03 12.96
C LYS A 26 -4.35 -13.23 14.26
N ASN A 27 -4.43 -13.91 15.41
CA ASN A 27 -4.17 -13.26 16.68
C ASN A 27 -2.69 -12.89 16.80
N ILE A 28 -2.39 -11.78 17.50
CA ILE A 28 -1.02 -11.33 17.69
C ILE A 28 -0.14 -12.39 18.41
N ASN A 29 -0.72 -13.13 19.34
CA ASN A 29 -0.01 -14.19 20.06
C ASN A 29 0.42 -15.35 19.16
N ASP A 30 -0.31 -15.60 18.07
CA ASP A 30 -0.01 -16.67 17.12
C ASP A 30 1.13 -16.29 16.17
N LEU A 31 1.52 -15.00 16.12
CA LEU A 31 2.58 -14.54 15.24
C LEU A 31 3.97 -15.04 15.66
N ASN A 32 4.16 -15.40 16.92
CA ASN A 32 5.42 -15.96 17.41
C ASN A 32 5.73 -17.36 16.84
N HIS A 33 4.76 -18.01 16.22
CA HIS A 33 4.87 -19.38 15.69
C HIS A 33 4.70 -19.45 14.17
N ILE A 34 4.75 -18.30 13.48
CA ILE A 34 4.67 -18.29 12.02
C ILE A 34 5.96 -18.81 11.39
N THR A 35 5.81 -19.43 10.22
CA THR A 35 6.94 -19.92 9.44
C THR A 35 7.14 -19.08 8.17
N PRO A 36 8.35 -19.10 7.57
CA PRO A 36 8.59 -18.43 6.29
C PRO A 36 7.61 -18.86 5.20
N GLU A 37 7.24 -20.14 5.14
CA GLU A 37 6.29 -20.68 4.16
C GLU A 37 4.88 -20.11 4.33
N GLN A 38 4.50 -19.72 5.54
CA GLN A 38 3.24 -19.04 5.81
C GLN A 38 3.31 -17.57 5.40
N ALA A 39 4.46 -16.91 5.61
CA ALA A 39 4.66 -15.51 5.26
C ALA A 39 4.63 -15.27 3.75
N ILE A 40 5.15 -16.22 2.95
CA ILE A 40 5.17 -16.09 1.48
C ILE A 40 3.82 -16.40 0.79
N LYS A 41 2.81 -16.87 1.53
CA LYS A 41 1.48 -17.18 0.98
C LYS A 41 0.57 -15.95 1.01
N HIS A 42 0.69 -15.08 0.00
CA HIS A 42 -0.20 -13.92 -0.10
C HIS A 42 -1.61 -14.31 -0.55
N PRO A 43 -2.70 -13.77 0.07
CA PRO A 43 -4.08 -14.18 -0.24
C PRO A 43 -4.54 -13.82 -1.65
N ASN A 44 -4.06 -12.70 -2.22
CA ASN A 44 -4.58 -12.13 -3.48
C ASN A 44 -3.56 -12.07 -4.62
N TRP A 45 -2.25 -12.19 -4.32
CA TRP A 45 -1.18 -11.96 -5.28
C TRP A 45 -0.22 -13.14 -5.32
N SER A 46 0.20 -13.53 -6.53
CA SER A 46 1.36 -14.39 -6.73
C SER A 46 2.60 -13.51 -6.95
N MET A 47 3.48 -13.46 -5.96
CA MET A 47 4.61 -12.54 -5.93
C MET A 47 5.91 -13.27 -5.54
N GLY A 48 7.05 -12.60 -5.73
CA GLY A 48 8.33 -13.07 -5.23
C GLY A 48 8.36 -13.18 -3.70
N LYS A 49 9.33 -13.94 -3.15
CA LYS A 49 9.42 -14.22 -1.71
C LYS A 49 9.56 -12.92 -0.89
N LYS A 50 10.49 -12.05 -1.27
CA LYS A 50 10.79 -10.80 -0.54
C LYS A 50 9.55 -9.93 -0.37
N ILE A 51 8.86 -9.58 -1.45
CA ILE A 51 7.67 -8.72 -1.38
C ILE A 51 6.49 -9.41 -0.67
N SER A 52 6.43 -10.75 -0.69
CA SER A 52 5.42 -11.51 0.08
C SER A 52 5.65 -11.39 1.57
N VAL A 53 6.90 -11.45 2.04
CA VAL A 53 7.25 -11.22 3.45
C VAL A 53 6.99 -9.76 3.83
N ASP A 54 7.36 -8.80 2.98
CA ASP A 54 7.07 -7.38 3.21
C ASP A 54 5.55 -7.11 3.30
N SER A 55 4.75 -7.83 2.52
CA SER A 55 3.29 -7.76 2.64
C SER A 55 2.79 -8.39 3.94
N ALA A 56 3.37 -9.52 4.35
CA ALA A 56 3.01 -10.21 5.58
C ALA A 56 3.30 -9.40 6.85
N THR A 57 4.37 -8.61 6.84
CA THR A 57 4.77 -7.69 7.92
C THR A 57 4.17 -6.30 7.79
N MET A 58 3.52 -6.01 6.67
CA MET A 58 3.11 -4.70 6.20
C MET A 58 4.29 -3.71 5.97
N MET A 59 5.54 -4.17 5.97
CA MET A 59 6.68 -3.34 5.60
C MET A 59 6.56 -2.82 4.16
N ASN A 60 6.01 -3.62 3.23
CA ASN A 60 5.75 -3.14 1.87
C ASN A 60 4.96 -1.82 1.88
N LYS A 61 3.92 -1.74 2.71
CA LYS A 61 3.13 -0.51 2.83
C LYS A 61 3.89 0.60 3.56
N GLY A 62 4.77 0.24 4.48
CA GLY A 62 5.69 1.19 5.09
C GLY A 62 6.69 1.78 4.09
N LEU A 63 7.23 0.98 3.18
CA LEU A 63 8.09 1.46 2.09
C LEU A 63 7.32 2.33 1.10
N GLU A 64 6.10 1.95 0.74
CA GLU A 64 5.22 2.77 -0.12
C GLU A 64 4.85 4.11 0.53
N LEU A 65 4.70 4.18 1.86
CA LEU A 65 4.55 5.45 2.60
C LEU A 65 5.78 6.35 2.37
N ILE A 66 6.98 5.79 2.49
CA ILE A 66 8.24 6.52 2.25
C ILE A 66 8.32 6.97 0.79
N GLU A 67 8.01 6.08 -0.16
CA GLU A 67 7.97 6.42 -1.58
C GLU A 67 6.98 7.55 -1.87
N ALA A 68 5.76 7.46 -1.35
CA ALA A 68 4.74 8.48 -1.56
C ALA A 68 5.16 9.85 -0.99
N HIS A 69 5.83 9.86 0.18
CA HIS A 69 6.37 11.08 0.76
C HIS A 69 7.34 11.79 -0.19
N PHE A 70 8.30 11.06 -0.75
CA PHE A 70 9.32 11.63 -1.64
C PHE A 70 8.79 11.90 -3.05
N LEU A 71 8.06 10.97 -3.66
CA LEU A 71 7.56 11.10 -5.04
C LEU A 71 6.52 12.22 -5.18
N PHE A 72 5.67 12.38 -4.19
CA PHE A 72 4.61 13.39 -4.22
C PHE A 72 4.95 14.62 -3.39
N GLU A 73 6.14 14.67 -2.76
CA GLU A 73 6.53 15.77 -1.85
C GLU A 73 5.42 16.07 -0.82
N MET A 74 4.80 15.02 -0.31
CA MET A 74 3.68 15.12 0.62
C MET A 74 4.18 14.89 2.05
N PRO A 75 3.86 15.75 3.01
CA PRO A 75 4.18 15.50 4.42
C PRO A 75 3.63 14.14 4.87
N HIS A 76 4.42 13.37 5.62
CA HIS A 76 4.02 12.02 6.04
C HIS A 76 2.77 12.00 6.92
N GLU A 77 2.47 13.12 7.60
CA GLU A 77 1.24 13.33 8.37
C GLU A 77 -0.02 13.38 7.49
N LYS A 78 0.16 13.68 6.20
CA LYS A 78 -0.89 13.69 5.20
C LYS A 78 -0.96 12.41 4.36
N ILE A 79 -0.21 11.38 4.74
CA ILE A 79 -0.25 10.08 4.09
C ILE A 79 -0.79 9.05 5.09
N GLU A 80 -1.97 8.54 4.80
CA GLU A 80 -2.67 7.57 5.63
C GLU A 80 -2.59 6.16 5.01
N ILE A 81 -2.48 5.15 5.85
CA ILE A 81 -2.54 3.75 5.44
C ILE A 81 -3.84 3.16 5.98
N ILE A 82 -4.62 2.53 5.13
CA ILE A 82 -5.82 1.77 5.51
C ILE A 82 -5.72 0.33 5.00
N VAL A 83 -6.35 -0.59 5.71
CA VAL A 83 -6.44 -1.99 5.30
C VAL A 83 -7.71 -2.20 4.49
N HIS A 84 -7.57 -2.71 3.27
CA HIS A 84 -8.65 -3.04 2.34
C HIS A 84 -8.43 -4.45 1.77
N PRO A 85 -8.96 -5.49 2.44
CA PRO A 85 -8.65 -6.89 2.11
C PRO A 85 -9.03 -7.30 0.70
N GLU A 86 -10.11 -6.73 0.15
CA GLU A 86 -10.59 -7.06 -1.21
C GLU A 86 -9.64 -6.60 -2.30
N SER A 87 -8.74 -5.65 -2.01
CA SER A 87 -7.73 -5.12 -2.93
C SER A 87 -8.31 -4.66 -4.28
N ILE A 88 -9.49 -4.08 -4.25
CA ILE A 88 -10.18 -3.49 -5.43
C ILE A 88 -9.87 -2.00 -5.55
N ILE A 89 -9.77 -1.30 -4.43
CA ILE A 89 -9.30 0.09 -4.37
C ILE A 89 -7.82 0.06 -4.05
N HIS A 90 -7.01 0.68 -4.90
CA HIS A 90 -5.56 0.62 -4.82
C HIS A 90 -4.93 1.89 -4.24
N SER A 91 -5.62 3.03 -4.34
CA SER A 91 -5.24 4.29 -3.72
C SER A 91 -6.39 5.28 -3.72
N CYS A 92 -6.38 6.22 -2.79
CA CYS A 92 -7.33 7.33 -2.77
C CYS A 92 -6.60 8.65 -2.52
N VAL A 93 -7.25 9.73 -2.93
CA VAL A 93 -6.87 11.12 -2.63
C VAL A 93 -8.07 11.81 -2.02
N GLU A 94 -7.92 12.33 -0.81
CA GLU A 94 -8.90 13.17 -0.15
C GLU A 94 -8.56 14.64 -0.37
N TYR A 95 -9.56 15.44 -0.74
CA TYR A 95 -9.44 16.86 -0.98
C TYR A 95 -10.08 17.69 0.14
N GLU A 96 -9.74 19.00 0.21
CA GLU A 96 -10.26 19.93 1.23
C GLU A 96 -11.78 20.09 1.21
N ASP A 97 -12.43 19.81 0.09
CA ASP A 97 -13.90 19.83 -0.05
C ASP A 97 -14.58 18.58 0.52
N GLY A 98 -13.80 17.62 1.07
CA GLY A 98 -14.28 16.36 1.62
C GLY A 98 -14.49 15.26 0.59
N SER A 99 -14.21 15.51 -0.70
CA SER A 99 -14.31 14.48 -1.73
C SER A 99 -13.13 13.50 -1.65
N ILE A 100 -13.40 12.21 -1.92
CA ILE A 100 -12.37 11.18 -2.03
C ILE A 100 -12.41 10.59 -3.42
N LEU A 101 -11.34 10.77 -4.18
CA LEU A 101 -11.15 10.13 -5.48
C LEU A 101 -10.36 8.84 -5.32
N SER A 102 -10.86 7.76 -5.91
CA SER A 102 -10.27 6.42 -5.77
C SER A 102 -9.92 5.82 -7.13
N GLN A 103 -8.78 5.12 -7.19
CA GLN A 103 -8.46 4.25 -8.29
C GLN A 103 -8.93 2.84 -7.95
N MET A 104 -9.84 2.31 -8.76
CA MET A 104 -10.41 0.96 -8.63
C MET A 104 -10.05 0.10 -9.83
N GLY A 105 -9.83 -1.19 -9.60
CA GLY A 105 -9.56 -2.15 -10.66
C GLY A 105 -9.30 -3.55 -10.13
N MET A 106 -9.16 -4.51 -11.04
CA MET A 106 -8.64 -5.82 -10.68
C MET A 106 -7.20 -5.69 -10.21
N PRO A 107 -6.75 -6.51 -9.24
CA PRO A 107 -5.38 -6.51 -8.74
C PRO A 107 -4.42 -7.05 -9.82
N ASP A 108 -3.95 -6.17 -10.69
CA ASP A 108 -3.09 -6.50 -11.83
C ASP A 108 -2.13 -5.35 -12.12
N MET A 109 -0.83 -5.63 -12.00
CA MET A 109 0.23 -4.63 -12.18
C MET A 109 0.31 -4.07 -13.61
N ARG A 110 -0.26 -4.75 -14.61
CA ARG A 110 -0.31 -4.21 -15.98
C ARG A 110 -1.09 -2.89 -16.05
N THR A 111 -2.07 -2.69 -15.17
CA THR A 111 -2.83 -1.43 -15.10
C THR A 111 -1.95 -0.21 -14.74
N PRO A 112 -1.24 -0.19 -13.61
CA PRO A 112 -0.38 0.96 -13.27
C PRO A 112 0.83 1.08 -14.21
N ILE A 113 1.40 -0.03 -14.68
CA ILE A 113 2.53 -0.02 -15.60
C ILE A 113 2.13 0.60 -16.94
N SER A 114 1.02 0.15 -17.54
CA SER A 114 0.55 0.71 -18.81
C SER A 114 0.19 2.19 -18.70
N PHE A 115 -0.39 2.60 -17.57
CA PHE A 115 -0.66 4.01 -17.32
C PHE A 115 0.62 4.84 -17.24
N ALA A 116 1.65 4.35 -16.52
CA ALA A 116 2.92 5.05 -16.38
C ALA A 116 3.65 5.19 -17.73
N LEU A 117 3.63 4.15 -18.54
CA LEU A 117 4.29 4.14 -19.85
C LEU A 117 3.58 4.99 -20.91
N ALA A 118 2.26 5.13 -20.82
CA ALA A 118 1.45 5.84 -21.81
C ALA A 118 1.04 7.25 -21.37
N TYR A 119 1.39 7.66 -20.15
CA TYR A 119 0.96 8.96 -19.61
C TYR A 119 1.23 10.12 -20.61
N PRO A 120 0.26 11.04 -20.81
CA PRO A 120 -1.04 11.17 -20.11
C PRO A 120 -2.16 10.30 -20.68
N GLU A 121 -1.91 9.57 -21.76
CA GLU A 121 -2.89 8.73 -22.44
C GLU A 121 -3.23 7.47 -21.65
N ARG A 122 -4.35 6.83 -22.03
CA ARG A 122 -4.74 5.51 -21.51
C ARG A 122 -4.82 4.54 -22.66
N ILE A 123 -3.97 3.50 -22.63
CA ILE A 123 -3.91 2.47 -23.66
C ILE A 123 -4.69 1.22 -23.24
N SER A 124 -5.16 0.47 -24.24
CA SER A 124 -5.81 -0.82 -24.01
C SER A 124 -4.83 -1.85 -23.45
N THR A 125 -5.31 -2.66 -22.52
CA THR A 125 -4.56 -3.78 -21.95
C THR A 125 -5.41 -5.03 -21.94
N SER A 126 -4.78 -6.20 -21.78
CA SER A 126 -5.46 -7.48 -21.60
C SER A 126 -5.93 -7.73 -20.16
N VAL A 127 -5.91 -6.70 -19.30
CA VAL A 127 -6.40 -6.81 -17.92
C VAL A 127 -7.90 -7.06 -17.91
N LYS A 128 -8.33 -8.01 -17.09
CA LYS A 128 -9.77 -8.29 -16.89
C LYS A 128 -10.44 -7.03 -16.34
N LYS A 129 -11.51 -6.59 -16.98
CA LYS A 129 -12.27 -5.42 -16.50
C LYS A 129 -13.01 -5.76 -15.21
N LEU A 130 -12.94 -4.84 -14.25
CA LEU A 130 -13.73 -4.93 -13.03
C LEU A 130 -15.21 -4.72 -13.37
N LYS A 131 -16.07 -5.64 -12.92
CA LYS A 131 -17.51 -5.49 -12.99
C LYS A 131 -18.05 -5.09 -11.62
N LEU A 132 -18.49 -3.85 -11.49
CA LEU A 132 -18.99 -3.32 -10.21
C LEU A 132 -20.16 -4.12 -9.65
N SER A 133 -21.00 -4.69 -10.50
CA SER A 133 -22.11 -5.56 -10.08
C SER A 133 -21.66 -6.87 -9.41
N GLU A 134 -20.41 -7.29 -9.64
CA GLU A 134 -19.81 -8.46 -9.01
C GLU A 134 -19.11 -8.10 -7.68
N VAL A 135 -18.81 -6.81 -7.44
CA VAL A 135 -18.22 -6.31 -6.20
C VAL A 135 -19.32 -6.15 -5.16
N LYS A 136 -19.46 -7.16 -4.29
CA LYS A 136 -20.53 -7.17 -3.29
C LYS A 136 -20.26 -6.24 -2.11
N LYS A 137 -18.99 -6.09 -1.72
CA LYS A 137 -18.58 -5.39 -0.51
C LYS A 137 -17.17 -4.84 -0.67
N LEU A 138 -16.94 -3.67 -0.12
CA LEU A 138 -15.64 -3.05 0.08
C LEU A 138 -15.51 -2.75 1.58
N THR A 139 -14.48 -3.28 2.20
CA THR A 139 -14.25 -3.10 3.64
C THR A 139 -12.94 -2.38 3.88
N PHE A 140 -12.94 -1.56 4.94
CA PHE A 140 -11.79 -0.75 5.32
C PHE A 140 -11.61 -0.83 6.82
N TYR A 141 -10.36 -0.95 7.26
CA TYR A 141 -9.98 -1.02 8.67
C TYR A 141 -8.76 -0.16 8.92
N GLU A 142 -8.66 0.36 10.13
CA GLU A 142 -7.43 0.94 10.64
C GLU A 142 -6.34 -0.15 10.75
N PRO A 143 -5.08 0.14 10.39
CA PRO A 143 -3.99 -0.80 10.58
C PRO A 143 -3.67 -0.98 12.08
N ASP A 144 -3.47 -2.22 12.50
CA ASP A 144 -3.03 -2.53 13.86
C ASP A 144 -1.50 -2.39 13.98
N PHE A 145 -1.04 -1.26 14.48
CA PHE A 145 0.39 -0.96 14.65
C PHE A 145 1.08 -1.86 15.68
N LYS A 146 0.34 -2.42 16.65
CA LYS A 146 0.91 -3.39 17.61
C LYS A 146 1.19 -4.72 16.92
N LYS A 147 0.30 -5.12 16.02
CA LYS A 147 0.42 -6.34 15.24
C LYS A 147 1.43 -6.21 14.09
N PHE A 148 1.51 -5.03 13.50
CA PHE A 148 2.37 -4.73 12.35
C PHE A 148 3.33 -3.56 12.68
N PRO A 149 4.32 -3.78 13.56
CA PRO A 149 5.20 -2.71 14.02
C PRO A 149 6.08 -2.11 12.90
N CYS A 150 6.24 -2.82 11.77
CA CYS A 150 6.97 -2.31 10.61
C CYS A 150 6.37 -1.01 10.05
N LEU A 151 5.06 -0.80 10.19
CA LEU A 151 4.43 0.47 9.80
C LEU A 151 4.91 1.62 10.68
N GLU A 152 5.01 1.40 12.00
CA GLU A 152 5.51 2.42 12.91
C GLU A 152 6.99 2.76 12.63
N LEU A 153 7.80 1.76 12.29
CA LEU A 153 9.19 1.97 11.88
C LEU A 153 9.29 2.88 10.65
N ALA A 154 8.41 2.70 9.66
CA ALA A 154 8.39 3.54 8.47
C ALA A 154 8.03 4.99 8.79
N TYR A 155 6.96 5.24 9.56
CA TYR A 155 6.61 6.59 10.02
C TYR A 155 7.73 7.23 10.83
N ASN A 156 8.34 6.48 11.75
CA ASN A 156 9.44 6.98 12.57
C ASN A 156 10.68 7.31 11.75
N SER A 157 10.99 6.54 10.70
CA SER A 157 12.10 6.84 9.80
C SER A 157 11.93 8.20 9.10
N LEU A 158 10.71 8.53 8.69
CA LEU A 158 10.39 9.82 8.08
C LEU A 158 10.46 10.98 9.09
N LYS A 159 10.09 10.75 10.36
CA LYS A 159 10.25 11.75 11.44
C LYS A 159 11.71 12.03 11.74
N ILE A 160 12.57 11.00 11.78
CA ILE A 160 14.01 11.12 12.00
C ILE A 160 14.70 11.83 10.82
N LYS A 161 14.19 11.61 9.59
CA LYS A 161 14.72 12.21 8.35
C LYS A 161 16.12 11.70 7.97
N LYS A 162 16.81 12.43 7.07
CA LYS A 162 18.17 12.13 6.57
C LYS A 162 18.22 10.71 5.97
N SER A 163 19.18 9.91 6.44
CA SER A 163 19.39 8.52 5.98
C SER A 163 18.49 7.47 6.65
N ALA A 164 17.62 7.85 7.59
CA ALA A 164 16.84 6.87 8.34
C ALA A 164 15.93 6.01 7.44
N PRO A 165 15.22 6.55 6.41
CA PRO A 165 14.46 5.71 5.48
C PRO A 165 15.34 4.71 4.71
N THR A 166 16.52 5.14 4.26
CA THR A 166 17.48 4.26 3.55
C THR A 166 18.01 3.17 4.46
N ILE A 167 18.33 3.50 5.72
CA ILE A 167 18.78 2.52 6.72
C ILE A 167 17.66 1.49 7.00
N LEU A 168 16.42 1.95 7.15
CA LEU A 168 15.29 1.05 7.34
C LEU A 168 15.14 0.07 6.18
N ASN A 169 15.20 0.56 4.93
CA ASN A 169 15.12 -0.31 3.76
C ASN A 169 16.28 -1.31 3.72
N ALA A 170 17.52 -0.86 3.95
CA ALA A 170 18.69 -1.75 3.96
C ALA A 170 18.59 -2.81 5.07
N ALA A 171 18.14 -2.43 6.27
CA ALA A 171 17.91 -3.38 7.35
C ALA A 171 16.80 -4.40 7.02
N ASN A 172 15.74 -3.97 6.34
CA ASN A 172 14.67 -4.85 5.90
C ASN A 172 15.14 -5.86 4.85
N GLU A 173 16.00 -5.47 3.89
CA GLU A 173 16.59 -6.40 2.93
C GLU A 173 17.33 -7.54 3.64
N VAL A 174 18.18 -7.19 4.62
CA VAL A 174 18.94 -8.19 5.40
C VAL A 174 18.04 -9.05 6.28
N ALA A 175 16.96 -8.48 6.84
CA ALA A 175 16.08 -9.22 7.75
C ALA A 175 15.15 -10.20 7.03
N VAL A 176 14.90 -9.99 5.74
CA VAL A 176 14.01 -10.85 4.92
C VAL A 176 14.79 -12.01 4.28
N ASP A 177 16.09 -11.86 4.01
CA ASP A 177 16.96 -12.92 3.48
C ASP A 177 17.22 -14.02 4.53
#